data_ad9dced6af2d309ea44c4b4482feb4a9
#
_entry.id   ad9dced6af2d309ea44c4b4482feb4a9
#
_cell.length_a   1.000
_cell.length_b   1.000
_cell.length_c   1.000
_cell.angle_alpha   90.00
_cell.angle_beta   90.00
_cell.angle_gamma   90.00
#
_symmetry.space_group_name_H-M   'P 1'
#
loop_
_entity.id
_entity.type
_entity.pdbx_description
1 polymer ?
#
loop_
_entity_poly.entity_id
_entity_poly.type
_entity_poly.pdbx_seq_one_letter_code
_entity_poly.pdbx_strand_id
1 'polypeptide(L)'
;PMTVKGVSGVYFAVWAPEAMRVSVVGDFNLWDGRRSQMRRLGDSGVFEIFIPELKKGAVYKYEIKFKNGDPALKADPYANYAELRPNTASIVWDLDEYKWNDQDWMKKRAALDTKTAPMSIYEVHLGSWMRKPTEVDKRGREIVGSEFYNYREIAVKLAEYVKEMGYTHVELLPVMEHPLDASWGYQVIGYYAPTSRYGTPEDFMYFVDYLHQAGIGVILDWVPAHFPKDAHGLA
;
A
#
# COMPACT_ATOMS: atom_id res chain seq x y z
N PRO A 1 8.72 3.64 11.21
CA PRO A 1 9.08 4.17 12.53
C PRO A 1 10.15 3.32 13.23
N MET A 2 10.99 3.94 14.06
CA MET A 2 11.96 3.23 14.90
C MET A 2 12.49 4.14 16.02
N THR A 3 13.22 3.55 16.97
CA THR A 3 13.89 4.31 18.04
C THR A 3 15.41 4.14 17.92
N VAL A 4 16.13 5.24 17.85
CA VAL A 4 17.59 5.28 17.75
C VAL A 4 18.14 5.99 18.99
N LYS A 5 18.95 5.29 19.81
CA LYS A 5 19.53 5.83 21.05
C LYS A 5 18.50 6.51 21.96
N GLY A 6 17.30 5.93 22.09
CA GLY A 6 16.23 6.45 22.94
C GLY A 6 15.37 7.56 22.32
N VAL A 7 15.66 7.99 21.08
CA VAL A 7 14.86 8.99 20.37
C VAL A 7 14.00 8.27 19.33
N SER A 8 12.68 8.41 19.44
CA SER A 8 11.73 7.88 18.45
C SER A 8 11.69 8.77 17.22
N GLY A 9 11.48 8.18 16.06
CA GLY A 9 11.42 8.88 14.78
C GLY A 9 11.20 7.93 13.61
N VAL A 10 11.57 8.38 12.42
CA VAL A 10 11.46 7.58 11.19
C VAL A 10 12.82 7.52 10.48
N TYR A 11 13.22 6.31 10.15
CA TYR A 11 14.37 6.06 9.31
C TYR A 11 13.91 5.85 7.87
N PHE A 12 14.53 6.59 6.96
CA PHE A 12 14.29 6.49 5.52
C PHE A 12 15.55 5.97 4.84
N ALA A 13 15.35 5.06 3.91
CA ALA A 13 16.41 4.57 3.05
C ALA A 13 15.86 4.33 1.63
N VAL A 14 16.61 4.72 0.62
CA VAL A 14 16.24 4.50 -0.78
C VAL A 14 17.47 4.22 -1.63
N TRP A 15 17.35 3.30 -2.56
CA TRP A 15 18.37 3.03 -3.55
C TRP A 15 18.15 3.90 -4.78
N ALA A 16 19.09 4.80 -5.05
CA ALA A 16 19.05 5.75 -6.16
C ALA A 16 20.49 5.99 -6.70
N PRO A 17 21.10 4.98 -7.35
CA PRO A 17 22.53 4.99 -7.67
C PRO A 17 22.95 6.16 -8.57
N GLU A 18 22.07 6.62 -9.46
CA GLU A 18 22.32 7.73 -10.39
C GLU A 18 22.03 9.12 -9.79
N ALA A 19 21.50 9.17 -8.56
CA ALA A 19 21.21 10.43 -7.90
C ALA A 19 22.48 11.12 -7.40
N MET A 20 22.56 12.43 -7.60
CA MET A 20 23.55 13.30 -6.96
C MET A 20 23.18 13.65 -5.53
N ARG A 21 21.89 13.83 -5.29
CA ARG A 21 21.31 14.16 -3.99
C ARG A 21 19.93 13.55 -3.87
N VAL A 22 19.61 13.05 -2.69
CA VAL A 22 18.27 12.66 -2.31
C VAL A 22 17.91 13.37 -1.01
N SER A 23 16.68 13.86 -0.92
CA SER A 23 16.14 14.46 0.30
C SER A 23 14.74 13.89 0.58
N VAL A 24 14.38 13.76 1.85
CA VAL A 24 13.00 13.47 2.24
C VAL A 24 12.27 14.81 2.38
N VAL A 25 11.13 14.96 1.72
CA VAL A 25 10.32 16.18 1.77
C VAL A 25 8.89 15.84 2.17
N GLY A 26 8.26 16.74 2.91
CA GLY A 26 6.90 16.61 3.40
C GLY A 26 6.47 17.85 4.18
N ASP A 27 5.26 17.83 4.77
CA ASP A 27 4.76 18.97 5.53
C ASP A 27 5.68 19.34 6.73
N PHE A 28 6.32 18.34 7.33
CA PHE A 28 7.23 18.50 8.46
C PHE A 28 8.47 19.37 8.16
N ASN A 29 8.81 19.58 6.91
CA ASN A 29 9.91 20.45 6.50
C ASN A 29 9.52 21.45 5.38
N LEU A 30 8.21 21.69 5.21
CA LEU A 30 7.63 22.59 4.22
C LEU A 30 7.97 22.21 2.77
N TRP A 31 8.14 20.91 2.51
CA TRP A 31 8.52 20.35 1.21
C TRP A 31 9.86 20.91 0.67
N ASP A 32 10.75 21.36 1.56
CA ASP A 32 12.05 21.94 1.22
C ASP A 32 13.16 20.90 1.30
N GLY A 33 13.62 20.42 0.15
CA GLY A 33 14.66 19.40 0.03
C GLY A 33 16.05 19.82 0.54
N ARG A 34 16.25 21.10 0.91
CA ARG A 34 17.48 21.57 1.55
C ARG A 34 17.57 21.17 3.03
N ARG A 35 16.43 20.86 3.68
CA ARG A 35 16.34 20.65 5.12
C ARG A 35 16.63 19.21 5.56
N SER A 36 16.25 18.22 4.78
CA SER A 36 16.37 16.81 5.14
C SER A 36 17.12 16.04 4.04
N GLN A 37 18.34 16.47 3.77
CA GLN A 37 19.22 15.79 2.82
C GLN A 37 19.71 14.47 3.40
N MET A 38 19.62 13.41 2.60
CA MET A 38 20.03 12.07 2.97
C MET A 38 21.52 11.87 2.76
N ARG A 39 22.14 11.08 3.62
CA ARG A 39 23.54 10.66 3.51
C ARG A 39 23.63 9.50 2.52
N ARG A 40 24.56 9.58 1.57
CA ARG A 40 24.91 8.45 0.70
C ARG A 40 25.81 7.46 1.44
N LEU A 41 25.49 6.17 1.37
CA LEU A 41 26.29 5.10 1.95
C LEU A 41 27.40 4.64 0.99
N GLY A 42 28.52 5.35 1.00
CA GLY A 42 29.65 5.04 0.12
C GLY A 42 29.23 4.92 -1.35
N ASP A 43 29.66 3.84 -2.00
CA ASP A 43 29.36 3.58 -3.42
C ASP A 43 28.15 2.66 -3.65
N SER A 44 27.39 2.34 -2.59
CA SER A 44 26.24 1.42 -2.68
C SER A 44 25.08 1.95 -3.51
N GLY A 45 24.99 3.27 -3.73
CA GLY A 45 23.83 3.93 -4.32
C GLY A 45 22.64 4.10 -3.36
N VAL A 46 22.79 3.66 -2.10
CA VAL A 46 21.77 3.84 -1.06
C VAL A 46 21.93 5.20 -0.40
N PHE A 47 20.82 5.90 -0.20
CA PHE A 47 20.73 7.12 0.58
C PHE A 47 19.87 6.86 1.82
N GLU A 48 20.26 7.43 2.96
CA GLU A 48 19.56 7.23 4.23
C GLU A 48 19.50 8.50 5.09
N ILE A 49 18.47 8.59 5.94
CA ILE A 49 18.34 9.61 6.98
C ILE A 49 17.44 9.10 8.09
N PHE A 50 17.75 9.46 9.34
CA PHE A 50 16.82 9.34 10.47
C PHE A 50 16.27 10.72 10.81
N ILE A 51 14.94 10.86 10.82
CA ILE A 51 14.26 12.11 11.20
C ILE A 51 13.64 11.90 12.55
N PRO A 52 14.19 12.53 13.62
CA PRO A 52 13.67 12.40 14.97
C PRO A 52 12.27 13.01 15.09
N GLU A 53 11.48 12.48 16.03
CA GLU A 53 10.13 12.95 16.37
C GLU A 53 9.08 12.86 15.27
N LEU A 54 9.46 12.44 14.05
CA LEU A 54 8.52 12.18 12.97
C LEU A 54 7.68 10.94 13.31
N LYS A 55 6.37 11.01 13.03
CA LYS A 55 5.41 10.00 13.48
C LYS A 55 4.72 9.32 12.29
N LYS A 56 4.09 8.18 12.57
CA LYS A 56 3.10 7.53 11.71
C LYS A 56 2.07 8.56 11.22
N GLY A 57 1.71 8.47 9.96
CA GLY A 57 0.79 9.39 9.28
C GLY A 57 1.47 10.57 8.59
N ALA A 58 2.78 10.79 8.78
CA ALA A 58 3.49 11.85 8.08
C ALA A 58 3.53 11.57 6.56
N VAL A 59 3.14 12.57 5.78
CA VAL A 59 3.16 12.51 4.32
C VAL A 59 4.52 12.93 3.79
N TYR A 60 5.06 12.17 2.83
CA TYR A 60 6.40 12.44 2.31
C TYR A 60 6.60 11.99 0.86
N LYS A 61 7.62 12.56 0.22
CA LYS A 61 8.23 12.09 -1.04
C LYS A 61 9.75 12.12 -0.93
N TYR A 62 10.42 11.48 -1.87
CA TYR A 62 11.84 11.71 -2.13
C TYR A 62 11.99 12.80 -3.19
N GLU A 63 12.73 13.87 -2.87
CA GLU A 63 13.24 14.81 -3.85
C GLU A 63 14.59 14.31 -4.34
N ILE A 64 14.64 13.89 -5.60
CA ILE A 64 15.85 13.30 -6.21
C ILE A 64 16.42 14.26 -7.24
N LYS A 65 17.69 14.65 -7.07
CA LYS A 65 18.43 15.43 -8.05
C LYS A 65 19.39 14.53 -8.81
N PHE A 66 19.19 14.44 -10.11
CA PHE A 66 20.09 13.77 -11.03
C PHE A 66 21.17 14.72 -11.57
N LYS A 67 22.18 14.18 -12.29
CA LYS A 67 23.25 15.00 -12.90
C LYS A 67 22.72 16.05 -13.86
N ASN A 68 21.69 15.71 -14.61
CA ASN A 68 21.07 16.58 -15.60
C ASN A 68 19.60 16.78 -15.25
N GLY A 69 19.17 18.03 -15.17
CA GLY A 69 17.77 18.40 -14.97
C GLY A 69 17.44 18.96 -13.58
N ASP A 70 16.18 19.27 -13.41
CA ASP A 70 15.61 19.76 -12.15
C ASP A 70 15.37 18.60 -11.17
N PRO A 71 15.27 18.86 -9.87
CA PRO A 71 14.89 17.85 -8.91
C PRO A 71 13.51 17.27 -9.23
N ALA A 72 13.37 15.95 -9.14
CA ALA A 72 12.10 15.24 -9.32
C ALA A 72 11.55 14.78 -7.97
N LEU A 73 10.24 14.91 -7.79
CA LEU A 73 9.53 14.37 -6.61
C LEU A 73 9.03 12.97 -6.93
N LYS A 74 9.53 11.97 -6.20
CA LYS A 74 9.16 10.55 -6.37
C LYS A 74 8.47 10.01 -5.12
N ALA A 75 7.44 9.19 -5.32
CA ALA A 75 6.89 8.37 -4.25
C ALA A 75 7.92 7.32 -3.81
N ASP A 76 7.81 6.85 -2.58
CA ASP A 76 8.65 5.77 -2.08
C ASP A 76 8.16 4.43 -2.63
N PRO A 77 8.97 3.70 -3.41
CA PRO A 77 8.56 2.41 -3.97
C PRO A 77 8.39 1.31 -2.90
N TYR A 78 8.92 1.51 -1.70
CA TYR A 78 8.81 0.60 -0.56
C TYR A 78 7.83 1.10 0.51
N ALA A 79 7.06 2.17 0.24
CA ALA A 79 6.04 2.62 1.17
C ALA A 79 4.99 1.56 1.42
N ASN A 80 4.56 1.44 2.67
CA ASN A 80 3.46 0.55 3.07
C ASN A 80 2.08 1.21 2.96
N TYR A 81 2.04 2.53 2.76
CA TYR A 81 0.79 3.28 2.60
C TYR A 81 1.01 4.51 1.71
N ALA A 82 0.01 4.86 0.93
CA ALA A 82 0.01 6.01 0.03
C ALA A 82 -1.21 6.89 0.25
N GLU A 83 -1.12 8.15 -0.15
CA GLU A 83 -2.27 9.03 -0.17
C GLU A 83 -3.35 8.53 -1.15
N LEU A 84 -4.60 8.86 -0.83
CA LEU A 84 -5.70 8.64 -1.78
C LEU A 84 -5.54 9.59 -2.97
N ARG A 85 -5.69 9.03 -4.18
CA ARG A 85 -5.68 9.81 -5.41
C ARG A 85 -6.69 10.98 -5.38
N PRO A 86 -6.42 12.12 -6.00
CA PRO A 86 -5.33 12.41 -6.95
C PRO A 86 -3.97 12.72 -6.31
N ASN A 87 -3.87 12.69 -5.00
CA ASN A 87 -2.61 12.87 -4.30
C ASN A 87 -1.66 11.68 -4.59
N THR A 88 -0.35 11.90 -4.44
CA THR A 88 0.66 10.97 -4.95
C THR A 88 1.83 10.78 -4.00
N ALA A 89 1.72 11.20 -2.75
CA ALA A 89 2.77 11.01 -1.78
C ALA A 89 2.63 9.68 -1.03
N SER A 90 3.73 9.26 -0.44
CA SER A 90 3.78 8.14 0.48
C SER A 90 3.45 8.60 1.90
N ILE A 91 2.95 7.70 2.72
CA ILE A 91 2.61 7.98 4.12
C ILE A 91 3.44 7.06 5.01
N VAL A 92 4.10 7.62 6.02
CA VAL A 92 4.78 6.84 7.05
C VAL A 92 3.78 5.96 7.78
N TRP A 93 4.01 4.65 7.75
CA TRP A 93 3.10 3.70 8.37
C TRP A 93 3.84 2.66 9.18
N ASP A 94 3.17 2.10 10.19
CA ASP A 94 3.68 1.04 11.04
C ASP A 94 2.76 -0.18 10.87
N LEU A 95 3.30 -1.33 10.48
CA LEU A 95 2.55 -2.55 10.26
C LEU A 95 2.48 -3.46 11.48
N ASP A 96 3.27 -3.18 12.53
CA ASP A 96 3.42 -4.06 13.69
C ASP A 96 2.30 -3.90 14.73
N GLU A 97 1.43 -2.90 14.55
CA GLU A 97 0.33 -2.62 15.47
C GLU A 97 -0.86 -3.60 15.30
N TYR A 98 -0.98 -4.26 14.15
CA TYR A 98 -2.08 -5.18 13.90
C TYR A 98 -1.88 -6.52 14.61
N LYS A 99 -2.92 -7.01 15.28
CA LYS A 99 -2.93 -8.31 15.98
C LYS A 99 -3.74 -9.32 15.19
N TRP A 100 -3.05 -10.27 14.59
CA TRP A 100 -3.65 -11.35 13.82
C TRP A 100 -4.39 -12.34 14.72
N ASN A 101 -5.56 -12.80 14.27
CA ASN A 101 -6.39 -13.80 14.94
C ASN A 101 -6.60 -15.06 14.07
N ASP A 102 -5.76 -15.28 13.09
CA ASP A 102 -5.84 -16.35 12.10
C ASP A 102 -4.97 -17.59 12.41
N GLN A 103 -4.49 -17.74 13.65
CA GLN A 103 -3.56 -18.81 14.04
C GLN A 103 -4.08 -20.21 13.73
N ASP A 104 -5.38 -20.45 13.86
CA ASP A 104 -5.98 -21.75 13.55
C ASP A 104 -6.03 -22.02 12.05
N TRP A 105 -6.28 -21.00 11.23
CA TRP A 105 -6.13 -21.06 9.79
C TRP A 105 -4.68 -21.39 9.41
N MET A 106 -3.70 -20.70 9.98
CA MET A 106 -2.28 -20.91 9.70
C MET A 106 -1.83 -22.34 10.05
N LYS A 107 -2.29 -22.90 11.18
CA LYS A 107 -2.02 -24.31 11.54
C LYS A 107 -2.67 -25.27 10.54
N LYS A 108 -3.95 -25.07 10.22
CA LYS A 108 -4.68 -25.88 9.24
C LYS A 108 -4.01 -25.85 7.87
N ARG A 109 -3.63 -24.66 7.39
CA ARG A 109 -2.90 -24.49 6.12
C ARG A 109 -1.58 -25.23 6.10
N ALA A 110 -0.81 -25.15 7.18
CA ALA A 110 0.49 -25.83 7.29
C ALA A 110 0.37 -27.37 7.27
N ALA A 111 -0.76 -27.91 7.74
CA ALA A 111 -1.03 -29.36 7.75
C ALA A 111 -1.69 -29.86 6.45
N LEU A 112 -2.10 -28.95 5.55
CA LEU A 112 -2.81 -29.30 4.32
C LEU A 112 -1.83 -29.84 3.27
N ASP A 113 -2.14 -30.99 2.67
CA ASP A 113 -1.47 -31.43 1.46
C ASP A 113 -2.05 -30.65 0.25
N THR A 114 -1.35 -29.61 -0.16
CA THR A 114 -1.78 -28.73 -1.27
C THR A 114 -1.80 -29.42 -2.64
N LYS A 115 -1.20 -30.63 -2.77
CA LYS A 115 -1.18 -31.38 -4.03
C LYS A 115 -2.45 -32.19 -4.24
N THR A 116 -3.12 -32.59 -3.17
CA THR A 116 -4.30 -33.47 -3.21
C THR A 116 -5.58 -32.81 -2.70
N ALA A 117 -5.46 -31.72 -1.94
CA ALA A 117 -6.62 -31.00 -1.42
C ALA A 117 -7.38 -30.29 -2.57
N PRO A 118 -8.72 -30.41 -2.61
CA PRO A 118 -9.52 -29.69 -3.59
C PRO A 118 -9.40 -28.19 -3.37
N MET A 119 -9.25 -27.44 -4.47
CA MET A 119 -9.17 -25.98 -4.48
C MET A 119 -10.19 -25.43 -5.47
N SER A 120 -10.99 -24.47 -5.04
CA SER A 120 -11.89 -23.67 -5.87
C SER A 120 -11.64 -22.19 -5.57
N ILE A 121 -11.29 -21.42 -6.59
CA ILE A 121 -10.85 -20.02 -6.46
C ILE A 121 -11.92 -19.11 -7.05
N TYR A 122 -12.29 -18.07 -6.32
CA TYR A 122 -13.11 -16.97 -6.81
C TYR A 122 -12.24 -15.74 -7.04
N GLU A 123 -12.03 -15.37 -8.29
CA GLU A 123 -11.30 -14.17 -8.67
C GLU A 123 -12.20 -12.94 -8.57
N VAL A 124 -11.71 -11.87 -7.94
CA VAL A 124 -12.53 -10.69 -7.65
C VAL A 124 -11.75 -9.39 -7.70
N HIS A 125 -12.32 -8.37 -8.36
CA HIS A 125 -11.86 -6.99 -8.28
C HIS A 125 -12.69 -6.24 -7.23
N LEU A 126 -12.08 -5.83 -6.12
CA LEU A 126 -12.79 -5.27 -4.96
C LEU A 126 -13.60 -4.01 -5.31
N GLY A 127 -13.09 -3.17 -6.21
CA GLY A 127 -13.74 -1.90 -6.58
C GLY A 127 -14.92 -2.03 -7.53
N SER A 128 -15.15 -3.22 -8.14
CA SER A 128 -16.25 -3.42 -9.09
C SER A 128 -17.23 -4.53 -8.69
N TRP A 129 -16.84 -5.40 -7.76
CA TRP A 129 -17.67 -6.53 -7.33
C TRP A 129 -18.99 -6.09 -6.71
N MET A 130 -18.93 -5.13 -5.78
CA MET A 130 -20.08 -4.45 -5.19
C MET A 130 -19.78 -2.97 -5.00
N ARG A 131 -20.81 -2.12 -5.16
CA ARG A 131 -20.70 -0.68 -4.90
C ARG A 131 -21.86 -0.19 -4.06
N LYS A 132 -21.60 0.85 -3.28
CA LYS A 132 -22.60 1.68 -2.60
C LYS A 132 -23.13 2.75 -3.55
N PRO A 133 -24.30 3.36 -3.28
CA PRO A 133 -24.66 4.62 -3.92
C PRO A 133 -23.58 5.68 -3.63
N THR A 134 -23.21 6.46 -4.65
CA THR A 134 -22.24 7.55 -4.47
C THR A 134 -22.83 8.62 -3.54
N GLU A 135 -22.05 9.01 -2.53
CA GLU A 135 -22.45 10.11 -1.64
C GLU A 135 -22.22 11.46 -2.31
N VAL A 136 -23.02 12.45 -1.92
CA VAL A 136 -22.85 13.83 -2.37
C VAL A 136 -22.55 14.77 -1.20
N ASP A 137 -21.73 15.78 -1.46
CA ASP A 137 -21.42 16.81 -0.47
C ASP A 137 -22.62 17.79 -0.29
N LYS A 138 -22.47 18.72 0.66
CA LYS A 138 -23.50 19.75 0.94
C LYS A 138 -23.85 20.66 -0.27
N ARG A 139 -23.05 20.61 -1.33
CA ARG A 139 -23.23 21.34 -2.59
C ARG A 139 -23.77 20.47 -3.72
N GLY A 140 -24.11 19.20 -3.44
CA GLY A 140 -24.61 18.23 -4.42
C GLY A 140 -23.54 17.64 -5.34
N ARG A 141 -22.24 17.77 -5.02
CA ARG A 141 -21.15 17.20 -5.81
C ARG A 141 -20.82 15.80 -5.28
N GLU A 142 -20.62 14.86 -6.18
CA GLU A 142 -20.21 13.50 -5.83
C GLU A 142 -18.90 13.47 -5.03
N ILE A 143 -18.88 12.68 -3.96
CA ILE A 143 -17.68 12.42 -3.16
C ILE A 143 -16.96 11.22 -3.78
N VAL A 144 -15.89 11.50 -4.49
CA VAL A 144 -15.10 10.47 -5.21
C VAL A 144 -14.61 9.40 -4.25
N GLY A 145 -14.89 8.13 -4.56
CA GLY A 145 -14.50 6.97 -3.79
C GLY A 145 -15.52 6.54 -2.72
N SER A 146 -16.57 7.35 -2.47
CA SER A 146 -17.62 7.00 -1.51
C SER A 146 -18.44 5.76 -1.94
N GLU A 147 -18.43 5.46 -3.24
CA GLU A 147 -19.10 4.31 -3.82
C GLU A 147 -18.41 2.98 -3.51
N PHE A 148 -17.16 3.02 -3.04
CA PHE A 148 -16.45 1.79 -2.68
C PHE A 148 -16.81 1.32 -1.27
N TYR A 149 -16.91 0.02 -1.10
CA TYR A 149 -16.82 -0.59 0.22
C TYR A 149 -15.38 -0.55 0.71
N ASN A 150 -15.16 -0.25 1.98
CA ASN A 150 -13.84 -0.37 2.57
C ASN A 150 -13.48 -1.88 2.80
N TYR A 151 -12.20 -2.15 3.08
CA TYR A 151 -11.69 -3.50 3.29
C TYR A 151 -12.48 -4.26 4.38
N ARG A 152 -12.88 -3.60 5.47
CA ARG A 152 -13.63 -4.23 6.57
C ARG A 152 -15.06 -4.58 6.17
N GLU A 153 -15.73 -3.68 5.48
CA GLU A 153 -17.11 -3.89 5.02
C GLU A 153 -17.19 -5.01 3.98
N ILE A 154 -16.25 -5.00 3.02
CA ILE A 154 -16.27 -5.99 1.92
C ILE A 154 -15.85 -7.38 2.40
N ALA A 155 -14.97 -7.48 3.42
CA ALA A 155 -14.56 -8.76 4.00
C ALA A 155 -15.76 -9.61 4.44
N VAL A 156 -16.71 -9.00 5.14
CA VAL A 156 -17.92 -9.69 5.64
C VAL A 156 -18.76 -10.19 4.46
N LYS A 157 -19.08 -9.31 3.52
CA LYS A 157 -19.93 -9.64 2.35
C LYS A 157 -19.29 -10.71 1.47
N LEU A 158 -18.00 -10.59 1.22
CA LEU A 158 -17.27 -11.53 0.36
C LEU A 158 -17.16 -12.90 1.03
N ALA A 159 -16.92 -12.96 2.34
CA ALA A 159 -16.86 -14.21 3.07
C ALA A 159 -18.20 -14.96 3.06
N GLU A 160 -19.32 -14.25 3.22
CA GLU A 160 -20.66 -14.83 3.12
C GLU A 160 -20.92 -15.43 1.74
N TYR A 161 -20.68 -14.64 0.70
CA TYR A 161 -20.85 -15.08 -0.69
C TYR A 161 -19.97 -16.29 -1.06
N VAL A 162 -18.70 -16.23 -0.73
CA VAL A 162 -17.72 -17.30 -1.04
C VAL A 162 -18.09 -18.61 -0.36
N LYS A 163 -18.57 -18.54 0.91
CA LYS A 163 -19.06 -19.71 1.64
C LYS A 163 -20.34 -20.31 1.03
N GLU A 164 -21.31 -19.46 0.70
CA GLU A 164 -22.57 -19.88 0.06
C GLU A 164 -22.30 -20.59 -1.27
N MET A 165 -21.37 -20.04 -2.06
CA MET A 165 -21.01 -20.60 -3.37
C MET A 165 -20.05 -21.80 -3.29
N GLY A 166 -19.48 -22.10 -2.14
CA GLY A 166 -18.60 -23.26 -1.92
C GLY A 166 -17.17 -23.08 -2.41
N TYR A 167 -16.70 -21.84 -2.60
CA TYR A 167 -15.31 -21.57 -2.91
C TYR A 167 -14.41 -21.73 -1.67
N THR A 168 -13.16 -22.15 -1.91
CA THR A 168 -12.15 -22.32 -0.84
C THR A 168 -11.21 -21.15 -0.71
N HIS A 169 -11.04 -20.39 -1.78
CA HIS A 169 -10.11 -19.25 -1.87
C HIS A 169 -10.75 -18.10 -2.62
N VAL A 170 -10.28 -16.90 -2.31
CA VAL A 170 -10.45 -15.71 -3.17
C VAL A 170 -9.10 -15.32 -3.75
N GLU A 171 -9.09 -14.95 -5.02
CA GLU A 171 -7.96 -14.30 -5.66
C GLU A 171 -8.33 -12.84 -5.91
N LEU A 172 -7.55 -11.94 -5.30
CA LEU A 172 -7.77 -10.50 -5.47
C LEU A 172 -7.01 -10.02 -6.71
N LEU A 173 -7.72 -9.47 -7.70
CA LEU A 173 -7.08 -8.64 -8.72
C LEU A 173 -6.22 -7.59 -8.02
N PRO A 174 -5.18 -7.03 -8.68
CA PRO A 174 -4.14 -6.27 -7.99
C PRO A 174 -4.68 -5.23 -7.03
N VAL A 175 -4.34 -5.40 -5.74
CA VAL A 175 -4.69 -4.47 -4.65
C VAL A 175 -3.54 -3.55 -4.28
N MET A 176 -2.43 -3.60 -5.01
CA MET A 176 -1.31 -2.68 -4.86
C MET A 176 -1.73 -1.26 -5.27
N GLU A 177 -1.09 -0.25 -4.68
CA GLU A 177 -1.44 1.15 -4.99
C GLU A 177 -1.11 1.50 -6.46
N HIS A 178 -2.07 2.15 -7.11
CA HIS A 178 -2.02 2.48 -8.54
C HIS A 178 -2.76 3.79 -8.83
N PRO A 179 -2.33 4.60 -9.83
CA PRO A 179 -2.91 5.91 -10.10
C PRO A 179 -4.23 5.84 -10.87
N LEU A 180 -4.40 4.84 -11.75
CA LEU A 180 -5.51 4.76 -12.71
C LEU A 180 -6.48 3.64 -12.36
N ASP A 181 -7.73 3.98 -12.04
CA ASP A 181 -8.79 3.00 -11.74
C ASP A 181 -9.08 2.06 -12.91
N ALA A 182 -9.07 2.59 -14.14
CA ALA A 182 -9.33 1.80 -15.34
C ALA A 182 -8.26 0.73 -15.62
N SER A 183 -7.12 0.78 -14.94
CA SER A 183 -6.09 -0.26 -15.02
C SER A 183 -6.42 -1.51 -14.20
N TRP A 184 -7.46 -1.47 -13.35
CA TRP A 184 -7.81 -2.53 -12.39
C TRP A 184 -6.66 -2.91 -11.43
N GLY A 185 -5.73 -1.97 -11.21
CA GLY A 185 -4.55 -2.19 -10.38
C GLY A 185 -3.34 -2.76 -11.12
N TYR A 186 -3.41 -3.01 -12.43
CA TYR A 186 -2.28 -3.56 -13.19
C TYR A 186 -1.17 -2.55 -13.51
N GLN A 187 -1.41 -1.24 -13.33
CA GLN A 187 -0.40 -0.19 -13.49
C GLN A 187 0.09 0.27 -12.11
N VAL A 188 0.93 -0.52 -11.48
CA VAL A 188 1.35 -0.36 -10.08
C VAL A 188 2.38 0.73 -9.90
N ILE A 189 2.23 1.55 -8.85
CA ILE A 189 3.25 2.48 -8.34
C ILE A 189 3.75 2.07 -6.96
N GLY A 190 2.84 1.69 -6.06
CA GLY A 190 3.17 1.29 -4.69
C GLY A 190 3.08 -0.22 -4.50
N TYR A 191 4.17 -0.94 -4.79
CA TYR A 191 4.20 -2.41 -4.78
C TYR A 191 3.91 -3.04 -3.42
N TYR A 192 4.23 -2.34 -2.33
CA TYR A 192 4.09 -2.83 -0.96
C TYR A 192 2.99 -2.12 -0.16
N ALA A 193 2.25 -1.23 -0.82
CA ALA A 193 1.13 -0.51 -0.24
C ALA A 193 -0.19 -1.09 -0.77
N PRO A 194 -1.10 -1.58 0.08
CA PRO A 194 -2.46 -1.83 -0.35
C PRO A 194 -3.11 -0.52 -0.76
N THR A 195 -3.91 -0.54 -1.83
CA THR A 195 -4.50 0.69 -2.34
C THR A 195 -5.34 1.40 -1.28
N SER A 196 -5.11 2.69 -1.13
CA SER A 196 -5.81 3.57 -0.18
C SER A 196 -7.30 3.77 -0.51
N ARG A 197 -7.75 3.34 -1.69
CA ARG A 197 -9.15 3.41 -2.13
C ARG A 197 -10.12 2.73 -1.18
N TYR A 198 -9.67 1.67 -0.51
CA TYR A 198 -10.54 0.83 0.32
C TYR A 198 -10.16 0.89 1.81
N GLY A 199 -9.24 1.76 2.21
CA GLY A 199 -8.85 1.94 3.61
C GLY A 199 -7.36 1.91 3.87
N THR A 200 -7.01 1.64 5.10
CA THR A 200 -5.63 1.59 5.61
C THR A 200 -5.01 0.20 5.45
N PRO A 201 -3.67 0.07 5.61
CA PRO A 201 -3.02 -1.24 5.68
C PRO A 201 -3.60 -2.16 6.76
N GLU A 202 -3.96 -1.64 7.94
CA GLU A 202 -4.61 -2.44 8.98
C GLU A 202 -6.01 -2.90 8.57
N ASP A 203 -6.73 -2.13 7.76
CA ASP A 203 -8.02 -2.55 7.23
C ASP A 203 -7.87 -3.70 6.23
N PHE A 204 -6.78 -3.68 5.43
CA PHE A 204 -6.45 -4.78 4.55
C PHE A 204 -5.99 -6.03 5.34
N MET A 205 -5.19 -5.85 6.39
CA MET A 205 -4.83 -6.96 7.30
C MET A 205 -6.09 -7.57 7.94
N TYR A 206 -7.03 -6.73 8.39
CA TYR A 206 -8.32 -7.19 8.89
C TYR A 206 -9.09 -7.99 7.83
N PHE A 207 -9.10 -7.53 6.59
CA PHE A 207 -9.77 -8.25 5.49
C PHE A 207 -9.20 -9.67 5.34
N VAL A 208 -7.90 -9.82 5.31
CA VAL A 208 -7.24 -11.14 5.20
C VAL A 208 -7.52 -11.99 6.43
N ASP A 209 -7.36 -11.41 7.62
CA ASP A 209 -7.60 -12.09 8.90
C ASP A 209 -9.05 -12.61 9.02
N TYR A 210 -10.02 -11.78 8.64
CA TYR A 210 -11.44 -12.15 8.64
C TYR A 210 -11.75 -13.33 7.69
N LEU A 211 -11.20 -13.30 6.48
CA LEU A 211 -11.36 -14.40 5.52
C LEU A 211 -10.70 -15.68 6.03
N HIS A 212 -9.50 -15.60 6.60
CA HIS A 212 -8.82 -16.74 7.21
C HIS A 212 -9.64 -17.35 8.36
N GLN A 213 -10.20 -16.53 9.26
CA GLN A 213 -11.10 -17.01 10.33
C GLN A 213 -12.37 -17.62 9.75
N ALA A 214 -12.83 -17.17 8.60
CA ALA A 214 -13.94 -17.77 7.88
C ALA A 214 -13.59 -19.09 7.17
N GLY A 215 -12.32 -19.51 7.18
CA GLY A 215 -11.82 -20.72 6.53
C GLY A 215 -11.52 -20.55 5.04
N ILE A 216 -11.36 -19.30 4.57
CA ILE A 216 -11.14 -18.92 3.16
C ILE A 216 -9.69 -18.46 2.99
N GLY A 217 -8.96 -19.03 2.01
CA GLY A 217 -7.63 -18.58 1.64
C GLY A 217 -7.68 -17.31 0.78
N VAL A 218 -6.62 -16.50 0.89
CA VAL A 218 -6.47 -15.28 0.08
C VAL A 218 -5.24 -15.41 -0.80
N ILE A 219 -5.43 -15.19 -2.09
CA ILE A 219 -4.39 -15.13 -3.12
C ILE A 219 -4.33 -13.68 -3.60
N LEU A 220 -3.13 -13.15 -3.79
CA LEU A 220 -2.92 -11.82 -4.35
C LEU A 220 -2.37 -11.95 -5.76
N ASP A 221 -3.01 -11.28 -6.72
CA ASP A 221 -2.44 -11.11 -8.04
C ASP A 221 -1.28 -10.09 -7.95
N TRP A 222 -0.05 -10.60 -8.05
CA TRP A 222 1.19 -9.83 -7.96
C TRP A 222 1.70 -9.46 -9.33
N VAL A 223 1.77 -8.15 -9.63
CA VAL A 223 2.13 -7.62 -10.95
C VAL A 223 3.43 -6.81 -10.87
N PRO A 224 4.61 -7.44 -10.98
CA PRO A 224 5.91 -6.75 -10.99
C PRO A 224 6.28 -6.23 -12.38
N ALA A 225 5.31 -5.70 -13.13
CA ALA A 225 5.44 -5.26 -14.52
C ALA A 225 4.52 -4.07 -14.79
N HIS A 226 4.40 -3.67 -16.04
CA HIS A 226 3.49 -2.59 -16.48
C HIS A 226 3.72 -1.25 -15.78
N PHE A 227 4.98 -0.86 -15.59
CA PHE A 227 5.36 0.40 -14.94
C PHE A 227 4.69 1.59 -15.63
N PRO A 228 3.82 2.34 -14.93
CA PRO A 228 3.19 3.53 -15.51
C PRO A 228 4.20 4.65 -15.69
N LYS A 229 3.95 5.53 -16.67
CA LYS A 229 4.81 6.69 -16.97
C LYS A 229 4.51 7.91 -16.08
N ASP A 230 3.86 7.71 -14.98
CA ASP A 230 3.53 8.78 -14.03
C ASP A 230 4.82 9.34 -13.41
N ALA A 231 4.95 10.68 -13.42
CA ALA A 231 6.19 11.34 -13.01
C ALA A 231 6.64 11.06 -11.57
N HIS A 232 5.69 10.69 -10.69
CA HIS A 232 5.98 10.32 -9.30
C HIS A 232 6.30 8.83 -9.09
N GLY A 233 6.17 8.00 -10.13
CA GLY A 233 6.52 6.58 -10.12
C GLY A 233 7.99 6.33 -10.45
N LEU A 234 8.30 5.06 -10.82
CA LEU A 234 9.67 4.61 -11.13
C LEU A 234 10.14 4.97 -12.53
N ALA A 235 9.23 5.34 -13.45
CA ALA A 235 9.58 5.71 -14.82
C ALA A 235 10.21 7.10 -14.91
#